data_5869e79ef34d6930613b0c35583dd884
#
_entry.id   5869e79ef34d6930613b0c35583dd884
#
_cell.length_a   1.000
_cell.length_b   1.000
_cell.length_c   1.000
_cell.angle_alpha   90.00
_cell.angle_beta   90.00
_cell.angle_gamma   90.00
#
_symmetry.space_group_name_H-M   'P 1'
#
loop_
_entity.id
_entity.type
_entity.pdbx_description
1 polymer ?
#
loop_
_entity_poly.entity_id
_entity_poly.type
_entity_poly.pdbx_seq_one_letter_code
_entity_poly.pdbx_strand_id
1 'polypeptide(L)'
;TKPDSSYGPLTDEQKDEMSETSIENWEKKAKQGILFNDTTMRELSMDMQGVLTELVGSVANYADLEDIGITISTDYKDGGKLVFNESAFRTAMTDEPDKVSNIITGGGDVKKGLTKIIEDTLTPYANRYPERNGGSYGRLIAEAGSEKLPLSVQNNQIYRELKEME
;
A
#
# COMPACT_ATOMS: atom_id res chain seq x y z
N THR A 1 8.46 2.05 11.95
CA THR A 1 9.37 1.94 13.12
C THR A 1 10.77 1.69 12.62
N LYS A 2 11.78 2.36 13.20
CA LYS A 2 13.19 2.12 12.88
C LYS A 2 13.58 0.70 13.31
N PRO A 3 14.35 -0.07 12.48
CA PRO A 3 14.83 -1.38 12.90
C PRO A 3 15.71 -1.29 14.16
N ASP A 4 15.59 -2.28 15.02
CA ASP A 4 16.49 -2.45 16.16
C ASP A 4 17.71 -3.25 15.70
N SER A 5 18.85 -2.60 15.62
CA SER A 5 20.11 -3.20 15.17
C SER A 5 20.63 -4.33 16.09
N SER A 6 20.04 -4.49 17.28
CA SER A 6 20.37 -5.57 18.19
C SER A 6 19.84 -6.94 17.73
N TYR A 7 18.89 -6.95 16.80
CA TYR A 7 18.23 -8.16 16.28
C TYR A 7 18.59 -8.34 14.81
N GLY A 8 19.80 -8.88 14.54
CA GLY A 8 20.18 -9.33 13.21
C GLY A 8 19.60 -10.70 12.85
N PRO A 9 19.76 -11.16 11.58
CA PRO A 9 19.44 -12.53 11.22
C PRO A 9 20.24 -13.53 12.06
N LEU A 10 19.57 -14.57 12.58
CA LEU A 10 20.22 -15.65 13.31
C LEU A 10 20.92 -16.60 12.35
N THR A 11 22.12 -17.06 12.70
CA THR A 11 22.78 -18.19 12.05
C THR A 11 22.20 -19.52 12.54
N ASP A 12 22.46 -20.62 11.81
CA ASP A 12 21.97 -21.94 12.19
C ASP A 12 22.54 -22.37 13.55
N GLU A 13 23.83 -22.08 13.82
CA GLU A 13 24.46 -22.38 15.11
C GLU A 13 23.80 -21.61 16.27
N GLN A 14 23.41 -20.35 16.04
CA GLN A 14 22.71 -19.56 17.05
C GLN A 14 21.30 -20.09 17.31
N LYS A 15 20.64 -20.60 16.27
CA LYS A 15 19.31 -21.22 16.41
C LYS A 15 19.38 -22.52 17.21
N ASP A 16 20.41 -23.32 17.01
CA ASP A 16 20.62 -24.59 17.75
C ASP A 16 20.79 -24.39 19.26
N GLU A 17 21.29 -23.20 19.68
CA GLU A 17 21.46 -22.84 21.09
C GLU A 17 20.23 -22.18 21.72
N MET A 18 19.16 -21.95 20.95
CA MET A 18 17.98 -21.23 21.39
C MET A 18 16.73 -22.12 21.40
N SER A 19 15.77 -21.82 22.27
CA SER A 19 14.45 -22.44 22.20
C SER A 19 13.65 -21.89 21.03
N GLU A 20 12.74 -22.71 20.46
CA GLU A 20 11.84 -22.29 19.37
C GLU A 20 11.14 -20.97 19.66
N THR A 21 10.58 -20.81 20.88
CA THR A 21 9.92 -19.56 21.30
C THR A 21 10.87 -18.36 21.29
N SER A 22 12.15 -18.58 21.65
CA SER A 22 13.16 -17.51 21.62
C SER A 22 13.51 -17.13 20.18
N ILE A 23 13.63 -18.11 19.29
CA ILE A 23 13.87 -17.90 17.85
C ILE A 23 12.72 -17.12 17.25
N GLU A 24 11.47 -17.52 17.47
CA GLU A 24 10.29 -16.82 16.96
C GLU A 24 10.23 -15.35 17.42
N ASN A 25 10.47 -15.12 18.71
CA ASN A 25 10.48 -13.76 19.26
C ASN A 25 11.63 -12.91 18.69
N TRP A 26 12.81 -13.51 18.49
CA TRP A 26 13.94 -12.84 17.86
C TRP A 26 13.63 -12.48 16.41
N GLU A 27 13.16 -13.47 15.61
CA GLU A 27 12.82 -13.25 14.21
C GLU A 27 11.70 -12.20 14.05
N LYS A 28 10.71 -12.21 14.94
CA LYS A 28 9.66 -11.19 14.97
C LYS A 28 10.23 -9.79 15.18
N LYS A 29 11.21 -9.65 16.07
CA LYS A 29 11.89 -8.37 16.31
C LYS A 29 12.82 -7.99 15.16
N ALA A 30 13.56 -8.95 14.60
CA ALA A 30 14.42 -8.73 13.45
C ALA A 30 13.64 -8.26 12.20
N LYS A 31 12.39 -8.74 12.03
CA LYS A 31 11.50 -8.31 10.95
C LYS A 31 10.86 -6.93 11.19
N GLN A 32 10.89 -6.41 12.43
CA GLN A 32 10.36 -5.08 12.71
C GLN A 32 11.20 -4.00 12.05
N GLY A 33 10.53 -3.17 11.26
CA GLY A 33 11.19 -2.07 10.57
C GLY A 33 11.96 -2.46 9.30
N ILE A 34 11.80 -3.68 8.78
CA ILE A 34 12.45 -4.12 7.52
C ILE A 34 12.11 -3.20 6.34
N LEU A 35 10.92 -2.61 6.35
CA LEU A 35 10.48 -1.62 5.38
C LEU A 35 10.77 -0.17 5.80
N PHE A 36 11.58 0.03 6.86
CA PHE A 36 11.97 1.37 7.28
C PHE A 36 12.87 2.00 6.23
N ASN A 37 12.52 3.20 5.77
CA ASN A 37 13.17 3.91 4.67
C ASN A 37 13.05 3.22 3.29
N ASP A 38 12.20 2.20 3.13
CA ASP A 38 11.87 1.68 1.82
C ASP A 38 11.22 2.79 0.98
N THR A 39 11.82 3.06 -0.19
CA THR A 39 11.39 4.17 -1.06
C THR A 39 10.00 3.93 -1.62
N THR A 40 9.71 2.69 -2.03
CA THR A 40 8.43 2.33 -2.65
C THR A 40 7.28 2.40 -1.64
N MET A 41 7.52 1.93 -0.39
CA MET A 41 6.52 2.05 0.68
C MET A 41 6.26 3.51 1.05
N ARG A 42 7.28 4.35 0.97
CA ARG A 42 7.13 5.79 1.22
C ARG A 42 6.34 6.46 0.10
N GLU A 43 6.63 6.14 -1.16
CA GLU A 43 5.89 6.62 -2.33
C GLU A 43 4.43 6.18 -2.25
N LEU A 44 4.17 4.89 -2.01
CA LEU A 44 2.81 4.37 -1.81
C LEU A 44 2.06 5.13 -0.70
N SER A 45 2.72 5.38 0.43
CA SER A 45 2.12 6.13 1.53
C SER A 45 1.77 7.56 1.14
N MET A 46 2.62 8.23 0.37
CA MET A 46 2.39 9.58 -0.13
C MET A 46 1.26 9.59 -1.18
N ASP A 47 1.25 8.65 -2.10
CA ASP A 47 0.21 8.53 -3.11
C ASP A 47 -1.16 8.21 -2.49
N MET A 48 -1.20 7.34 -1.47
CA MET A 48 -2.42 7.08 -0.71
C MET A 48 -2.94 8.31 0.05
N GLN A 49 -2.06 9.19 0.54
CA GLN A 49 -2.48 10.48 1.09
C GLN A 49 -3.06 11.39 0.00
N GLY A 50 -2.54 11.31 -1.22
CA GLY A 50 -3.05 12.03 -2.39
C GLY A 50 -4.48 11.64 -2.79
N VAL A 51 -4.91 10.40 -2.52
CA VAL A 51 -6.27 9.91 -2.80
C VAL A 51 -7.34 10.83 -2.23
N LEU A 52 -7.15 11.30 -1.01
CA LEU A 52 -8.11 12.21 -0.36
C LEU A 52 -8.16 13.58 -1.03
N THR A 53 -7.00 14.11 -1.39
CA THR A 53 -6.93 15.40 -2.10
C THR A 53 -7.62 15.30 -3.45
N GLU A 54 -7.45 14.18 -4.16
CA GLU A 54 -8.12 13.93 -5.44
C GLU A 54 -9.63 13.76 -5.25
N LEU A 55 -10.06 13.05 -4.19
CA LEU A 55 -11.48 12.89 -3.88
C LEU A 55 -12.15 14.24 -3.58
N VAL A 56 -11.52 15.07 -2.76
CA VAL A 56 -11.99 16.45 -2.49
C VAL A 56 -12.12 17.27 -3.78
N GLY A 57 -11.14 17.13 -4.69
CA GLY A 57 -11.19 17.79 -6.00
C GLY A 57 -12.21 17.19 -6.97
N SER A 58 -12.72 16.01 -6.69
CA SER A 58 -13.69 15.29 -7.53
C SER A 58 -15.14 15.55 -7.15
N VAL A 59 -15.42 15.97 -5.91
CA VAL A 59 -16.75 16.36 -5.45
C VAL A 59 -17.01 17.85 -5.70
N ALA A 60 -18.26 18.22 -5.84
CA ALA A 60 -18.64 19.62 -6.07
C ALA A 60 -18.45 20.48 -4.80
N ASN A 61 -18.67 19.87 -3.62
CA ASN A 61 -18.55 20.54 -2.34
C ASN A 61 -17.92 19.59 -1.30
N TYR A 62 -16.94 20.09 -0.54
CA TYR A 62 -16.33 19.30 0.54
C TYR A 62 -17.34 18.88 1.62
N ALA A 63 -18.38 19.70 1.87
CA ALA A 63 -19.45 19.34 2.80
C ALA A 63 -20.15 18.02 2.43
N ASP A 64 -20.18 17.65 1.15
CA ASP A 64 -20.74 16.37 0.71
C ASP A 64 -19.99 15.17 1.25
N LEU A 65 -18.67 15.30 1.47
CA LEU A 65 -17.86 14.25 2.10
C LEU A 65 -18.11 14.21 3.61
N GLU A 66 -18.23 15.38 4.26
CA GLU A 66 -18.52 15.48 5.70
C GLU A 66 -19.89 14.87 6.01
N ASP A 67 -20.90 15.14 5.18
CA ASP A 67 -22.26 14.61 5.32
C ASP A 67 -22.28 13.08 5.31
N ILE A 68 -21.43 12.45 4.48
CA ILE A 68 -21.29 10.99 4.46
C ILE A 68 -20.25 10.46 5.46
N GLY A 69 -19.79 11.30 6.39
CA GLY A 69 -18.88 10.91 7.46
C GLY A 69 -17.41 10.74 7.04
N ILE A 70 -17.00 11.28 5.90
CA ILE A 70 -15.61 11.30 5.43
C ILE A 70 -15.03 12.70 5.66
N THR A 71 -14.04 12.79 6.56
CA THR A 71 -13.36 14.06 6.85
C THR A 71 -11.84 13.88 6.84
N ILE A 72 -11.13 15.00 6.76
CA ILE A 72 -9.66 15.01 6.89
C ILE A 72 -9.32 15.45 8.31
N SER A 73 -8.38 14.76 8.95
CA SER A 73 -7.90 15.18 10.27
C SER A 73 -7.40 16.62 10.23
N THR A 74 -7.84 17.40 11.18
CA THR A 74 -7.40 18.80 11.38
C THR A 74 -6.06 18.89 12.12
N ASP A 75 -5.56 17.77 12.67
CA ASP A 75 -4.23 17.72 13.28
C ASP A 75 -3.17 17.58 12.17
N TYR A 76 -2.30 18.60 12.04
CA TYR A 76 -1.22 18.61 11.05
C TYR A 76 -0.24 17.43 11.21
N LYS A 77 -0.14 16.85 12.43
CA LYS A 77 0.71 15.69 12.71
C LYS A 77 0.19 14.42 12.07
N ASP A 78 -1.08 14.38 11.75
CA ASP A 78 -1.72 13.24 11.09
C ASP A 78 -1.46 13.22 9.58
N GLY A 79 -0.81 14.25 9.01
CA GLY A 79 -0.42 14.31 7.61
C GLY A 79 -1.60 14.19 6.63
N GLY A 80 -2.78 14.72 6.98
CA GLY A 80 -3.99 14.62 6.16
C GLY A 80 -4.70 13.26 6.26
N LYS A 81 -4.58 12.59 7.40
CA LYS A 81 -5.25 11.32 7.67
C LYS A 81 -6.76 11.43 7.50
N LEU A 82 -7.33 10.44 6.81
CA LEU A 82 -8.77 10.29 6.70
C LEU A 82 -9.37 9.89 8.04
N VAL A 83 -10.44 10.57 8.41
CA VAL A 83 -11.30 10.23 9.53
C VAL A 83 -12.64 9.75 8.98
N PHE A 84 -13.04 8.56 9.40
CA PHE A 84 -14.30 7.95 8.99
C PHE A 84 -15.25 7.85 10.17
N ASN A 85 -16.43 8.46 10.02
CA ASN A 85 -17.52 8.38 10.98
C ASN A 85 -18.57 7.37 10.49
N GLU A 86 -18.51 6.15 11.02
CA GLU A 86 -19.41 5.06 10.64
C GLU A 86 -20.88 5.41 10.89
N SER A 87 -21.20 6.12 11.97
CA SER A 87 -22.59 6.49 12.28
C SER A 87 -23.17 7.46 11.25
N ALA A 88 -22.41 8.51 10.91
CA ALA A 88 -22.79 9.44 9.85
C ALA A 88 -22.95 8.74 8.51
N PHE A 89 -22.02 7.84 8.16
CA PHE A 89 -22.09 7.07 6.93
C PHE A 89 -23.34 6.19 6.85
N ARG A 90 -23.68 5.49 7.94
CA ARG A 90 -24.90 4.67 7.99
C ARG A 90 -26.17 5.50 7.86
N THR A 91 -26.21 6.67 8.47
CA THR A 91 -27.33 7.62 8.32
C THR A 91 -27.43 8.07 6.87
N ALA A 92 -26.34 8.52 6.27
CA ALA A 92 -26.31 8.95 4.86
C ALA A 92 -26.72 7.83 3.90
N MET A 93 -26.33 6.58 4.15
CA MET A 93 -26.77 5.42 3.36
C MET A 93 -28.29 5.21 3.39
N THR A 94 -28.95 5.63 4.46
CA THR A 94 -30.43 5.53 4.60
C THR A 94 -31.13 6.73 3.99
N ASP A 95 -30.63 7.93 4.24
CA ASP A 95 -31.30 9.17 3.92
C ASP A 95 -30.98 9.66 2.47
N GLU A 96 -29.72 9.47 2.05
CA GLU A 96 -29.22 9.95 0.74
C GLU A 96 -28.36 8.88 0.03
N PRO A 97 -28.92 7.69 -0.27
CA PRO A 97 -28.15 6.57 -0.83
C PRO A 97 -27.50 6.88 -2.18
N ASP A 98 -28.13 7.70 -3.01
CA ASP A 98 -27.58 8.10 -4.31
C ASP A 98 -26.34 8.99 -4.16
N LYS A 99 -26.34 9.89 -3.18
CA LYS A 99 -25.18 10.74 -2.86
C LYS A 99 -23.99 9.88 -2.43
N VAL A 100 -24.22 8.93 -1.51
CA VAL A 100 -23.18 7.98 -1.08
C VAL A 100 -22.67 7.17 -2.25
N SER A 101 -23.57 6.60 -3.08
CA SER A 101 -23.21 5.85 -4.26
C SER A 101 -22.33 6.66 -5.21
N ASN A 102 -22.74 7.89 -5.53
CA ASN A 102 -22.00 8.76 -6.44
C ASN A 102 -20.58 9.09 -5.93
N ILE A 103 -20.42 9.35 -4.63
CA ILE A 103 -19.11 9.63 -4.03
C ILE A 103 -18.22 8.37 -4.07
N ILE A 104 -18.77 7.19 -3.82
CA ILE A 104 -18.00 5.95 -3.83
C ILE A 104 -17.65 5.50 -5.25
N THR A 105 -18.63 5.47 -6.16
CA THR A 105 -18.44 4.86 -7.49
C THR A 105 -18.20 5.85 -8.62
N GLY A 106 -18.50 7.12 -8.39
CA GLY A 106 -18.56 8.15 -9.43
C GLY A 106 -19.96 8.24 -10.05
N GLY A 107 -20.38 9.44 -10.41
CA GLY A 107 -21.67 9.72 -11.00
C GLY A 107 -22.26 11.06 -10.51
N GLY A 108 -23.36 11.49 -11.10
CA GLY A 108 -23.91 12.81 -10.81
C GLY A 108 -22.87 13.91 -11.02
N ASP A 109 -22.68 14.75 -10.00
CA ASP A 109 -21.68 15.83 -10.01
C ASP A 109 -20.29 15.40 -9.57
N VAL A 110 -20.11 14.10 -9.20
CA VAL A 110 -18.81 13.54 -8.79
C VAL A 110 -18.05 13.10 -10.02
N LYS A 111 -16.95 13.77 -10.34
CA LYS A 111 -16.15 13.50 -11.54
C LYS A 111 -15.48 12.13 -11.51
N LYS A 112 -15.00 11.70 -10.34
CA LYS A 112 -14.29 10.45 -10.14
C LYS A 112 -14.58 9.93 -8.74
N GLY A 113 -15.17 8.75 -8.63
CA GLY A 113 -15.50 8.16 -7.32
C GLY A 113 -14.28 7.63 -6.58
N LEU A 114 -14.41 7.47 -5.27
CA LEU A 114 -13.36 7.00 -4.37
C LEU A 114 -12.73 5.67 -4.84
N THR A 115 -13.57 4.72 -5.28
CA THR A 115 -13.09 3.41 -5.76
C THR A 115 -12.17 3.54 -6.96
N LYS A 116 -12.51 4.44 -7.90
CA LYS A 116 -11.70 4.66 -9.10
C LYS A 116 -10.39 5.39 -8.77
N ILE A 117 -10.41 6.32 -7.84
CA ILE A 117 -9.21 7.02 -7.39
C ILE A 117 -8.25 6.02 -6.73
N ILE A 118 -8.75 5.15 -5.84
CA ILE A 118 -7.95 4.10 -5.19
C ILE A 118 -7.41 3.12 -6.22
N GLU A 119 -8.23 2.66 -7.17
CA GLU A 119 -7.80 1.76 -8.24
C GLU A 119 -6.65 2.36 -9.05
N ASP A 120 -6.80 3.60 -9.50
CA ASP A 120 -5.79 4.29 -10.30
C ASP A 120 -4.48 4.49 -9.50
N THR A 121 -4.60 4.81 -8.21
CA THR A 121 -3.45 4.98 -7.31
C THR A 121 -2.72 3.65 -7.06
N LEU A 122 -3.44 2.54 -6.87
CA LEU A 122 -2.85 1.24 -6.55
C LEU A 122 -2.42 0.44 -7.78
N THR A 123 -2.99 0.70 -8.95
CA THR A 123 -2.68 -0.03 -10.19
C THR A 123 -1.17 -0.08 -10.51
N PRO A 124 -0.41 1.01 -10.39
CA PRO A 124 1.04 0.97 -10.62
C PRO A 124 1.77 0.02 -9.67
N TYR A 125 1.31 -0.09 -8.42
CA TYR A 125 1.92 -0.96 -7.38
C TYR A 125 1.51 -2.42 -7.54
N ALA A 126 0.29 -2.67 -8.04
CA ALA A 126 -0.25 -4.00 -8.27
C ALA A 126 0.13 -4.61 -9.62
N ASN A 127 0.82 -3.86 -10.49
CA ASN A 127 1.10 -4.31 -11.85
C ASN A 127 2.09 -5.47 -11.85
N ARG A 128 1.63 -6.61 -12.38
CA ARG A 128 2.36 -7.89 -12.40
C ARG A 128 3.54 -7.92 -13.37
N TYR A 129 3.69 -6.91 -14.23
CA TYR A 129 4.69 -6.88 -15.28
C TYR A 129 5.53 -5.60 -15.21
N PRO A 130 6.60 -5.60 -14.38
CA PRO A 130 7.48 -4.42 -14.21
C PRO A 130 8.13 -3.98 -15.53
N GLU A 131 8.35 -4.91 -16.45
CA GLU A 131 9.05 -4.66 -17.71
C GLU A 131 8.23 -3.83 -18.72
N ARG A 132 6.91 -3.79 -18.56
CA ARG A 132 6.02 -3.17 -19.55
C ARG A 132 5.79 -1.68 -19.35
N ASN A 133 6.00 -1.17 -18.14
CA ASN A 133 5.69 0.22 -17.78
C ASN A 133 6.89 1.03 -17.26
N GLY A 134 8.11 0.48 -17.23
CA GLY A 134 9.34 1.23 -16.89
C GLY A 134 9.35 1.89 -15.50
N GLY A 135 8.45 1.50 -14.60
CA GLY A 135 8.26 2.16 -13.32
C GLY A 135 8.85 1.38 -12.14
N SER A 136 9.23 2.13 -11.11
CA SER A 136 9.78 1.64 -9.83
C SER A 136 8.85 0.67 -9.08
N TYR A 137 7.58 0.62 -9.44
CA TYR A 137 6.50 -0.06 -8.74
C TYR A 137 6.48 -1.59 -8.92
N GLY A 138 7.01 -2.07 -10.03
CA GLY A 138 7.21 -3.51 -10.23
C GLY A 138 8.20 -4.13 -9.26
N ARG A 139 8.99 -3.32 -8.56
CA ARG A 139 9.97 -3.79 -7.56
C ARG A 139 9.31 -4.40 -6.33
N LEU A 140 8.21 -3.84 -5.83
CA LEU A 140 7.51 -4.42 -4.67
C LEU A 140 7.02 -5.85 -4.93
N ILE A 141 6.50 -6.10 -6.13
CA ILE A 141 6.05 -7.45 -6.51
C ILE A 141 7.24 -8.33 -6.85
N ALA A 142 8.28 -7.79 -7.47
CA ALA A 142 9.50 -8.52 -7.74
C ALA A 142 10.27 -8.84 -6.45
N GLU A 143 10.36 -7.91 -5.51
CA GLU A 143 11.03 -8.13 -4.22
C GLU A 143 10.21 -9.01 -3.27
N ALA A 144 8.89 -8.83 -3.18
CA ALA A 144 8.01 -9.72 -2.42
C ALA A 144 7.89 -11.12 -3.04
N GLY A 145 8.14 -11.24 -4.35
CA GLY A 145 8.16 -12.50 -5.09
C GLY A 145 9.55 -13.10 -5.29
N SER A 146 10.63 -12.41 -4.85
CA SER A 146 12.01 -12.85 -5.11
C SER A 146 12.38 -14.16 -4.41
N GLU A 147 11.71 -14.49 -3.30
CA GLU A 147 11.80 -15.85 -2.73
C GLU A 147 10.99 -16.90 -3.51
N LYS A 148 10.11 -16.48 -4.43
CA LYS A 148 9.26 -17.36 -5.25
C LYS A 148 9.04 -16.78 -6.65
N LEU A 149 10.09 -16.29 -7.29
CA LEU A 149 10.01 -16.09 -8.74
C LEU A 149 9.63 -17.45 -9.36
N PRO A 150 8.56 -17.54 -10.18
CA PRO A 150 8.28 -18.76 -10.91
C PRO A 150 9.55 -19.23 -11.61
N LEU A 151 9.81 -20.52 -11.56
CA LEU A 151 10.97 -21.16 -12.23
C LEU A 151 11.19 -20.64 -13.66
N SER A 152 10.11 -20.22 -14.34
CA SER A 152 10.16 -19.61 -15.67
C SER A 152 10.90 -18.27 -15.71
N VAL A 153 10.85 -17.46 -14.67
CA VAL A 153 11.55 -16.16 -14.61
C VAL A 153 13.00 -16.36 -14.19
N GLN A 154 13.26 -17.27 -13.25
CA GLN A 154 14.62 -17.65 -12.87
C GLN A 154 15.35 -18.29 -14.05
N ASN A 155 14.69 -19.20 -14.80
CA ASN A 155 15.25 -19.78 -16.01
C ASN A 155 15.55 -18.73 -17.07
N ASN A 156 14.69 -17.74 -17.29
CA ASN A 156 14.95 -16.68 -18.25
C ASN A 156 16.13 -15.79 -17.86
N GLN A 157 16.37 -15.55 -16.57
CA GLN A 157 17.57 -14.86 -16.10
C GLN A 157 18.83 -15.69 -16.35
N ILE A 158 18.81 -16.94 -15.97
CA ILE A 158 19.92 -17.89 -16.19
C ILE A 158 20.23 -18.04 -17.69
N TYR A 159 19.22 -18.12 -18.55
CA TYR A 159 19.41 -18.17 -20.00
C TYR A 159 20.03 -16.89 -20.58
N ARG A 160 19.71 -15.72 -20.04
CA ARG A 160 20.35 -14.45 -20.47
C ARG A 160 21.80 -14.39 -20.03
N GLU A 161 22.08 -14.75 -18.78
CA GLU A 161 23.45 -14.79 -18.26
C GLU A 161 24.33 -15.82 -18.99
N LEU A 162 23.79 -16.99 -19.33
CA LEU A 162 24.49 -17.99 -20.13
C LEU A 162 24.80 -17.49 -21.56
N LYS A 163 23.89 -16.74 -22.16
CA LYS A 163 24.06 -16.19 -23.51
C LYS A 163 25.02 -15.01 -23.59
N GLU A 164 25.24 -14.31 -22.48
CA GLU A 164 26.25 -13.25 -22.36
C GLU A 164 27.66 -13.80 -22.08
N MET A 165 27.78 -15.09 -21.71
CA MET A 165 29.06 -15.76 -21.47
C MET A 165 29.57 -16.56 -22.68
N GLU A 166 28.76 -16.76 -23.74
CA GLU A 166 29.16 -17.33 -25.06
C GLU A 166 29.70 -16.25 -26.00
#